data_2fda663c1effa58f457ea35e7082df4f
#
_entry.id   2fda663c1effa58f457ea35e7082df4f
#
_cell.length_a   1.000
_cell.length_b   1.000
_cell.length_c   1.000
_cell.angle_alpha   90.00
_cell.angle_beta   90.00
_cell.angle_gamma   90.00
#
_symmetry.space_group_name_H-M   'P 1'
#
loop_
_entity.id
_entity.type
_entity.pdbx_description
1 polymer ?
#
loop_
_entity_poly.entity_id
_entity_poly.type
_entity_poly.pdbx_seq_one_letter_code
_entity_poly.pdbx_strand_id
1 'polypeptide(L)'
;MKLSVKIQQAFANTFILLAAALAVAFFWTYLRIPQGNLLIVVFSFLSAVKISEYPLRKKQLQVLTSITAGAVIMQFMVSAANNCQLLALFLPPLASYIILRTLPPGTAYLVLLTGFLAYSAPVGAFAAMERSIDLLIAAVIVMAINLLLAGKLKNPAVPAPEYPLPRRRALLESLIIFCALFFYKLLAMPQGIWIVLTVIFIYMIRQPGESNQSLIRQRIFSVPLGIMLGGIYSGSAVIMDYRLAYLMPLIGAVGFFMLYYRHDFFSFSLFFMFAFTIYADWMSGTFRAFNFAQLLIARTLATAIGAAILLFLEKLASINSDSGKAAI
;
A
#
# COMPACT_ATOMS: atom_id res chain seq x y z
N MET A 1 7.07 10.82 -30.47
CA MET A 1 7.28 9.38 -30.27
C MET A 1 7.41 8.96 -28.81
N LYS A 2 8.25 9.61 -27.96
CA LYS A 2 8.41 9.25 -26.53
C LYS A 2 7.13 9.37 -25.67
N LEU A 3 6.24 10.30 -25.96
CA LEU A 3 5.00 10.52 -25.21
C LEU A 3 4.00 9.36 -25.41
N SER A 4 3.86 8.87 -26.66
CA SER A 4 2.96 7.75 -26.97
C SER A 4 3.37 6.45 -26.28
N VAL A 5 4.68 6.17 -26.17
CA VAL A 5 5.20 5.00 -25.50
C VAL A 5 4.92 5.00 -23.99
N LYS A 6 5.10 6.17 -23.33
CA LYS A 6 4.78 6.31 -21.90
C LYS A 6 3.28 6.13 -21.62
N ILE A 7 2.43 6.68 -22.48
CA ILE A 7 0.98 6.52 -22.35
C ILE A 7 0.61 5.04 -22.50
N GLN A 8 1.13 4.37 -23.55
CA GLN A 8 0.86 2.95 -23.78
C GLN A 8 1.31 2.08 -22.60
N GLN A 9 2.47 2.37 -22.02
CA GLN A 9 2.98 1.65 -20.86
C GLN A 9 2.13 1.90 -19.60
N ALA A 10 1.71 3.15 -19.36
CA ALA A 10 0.83 3.47 -18.25
C ALA A 10 -0.54 2.78 -18.40
N PHE A 11 -1.09 2.76 -19.61
CA PHE A 11 -2.32 2.00 -19.91
C PHE A 11 -2.15 0.50 -19.68
N ALA A 12 -1.06 -0.08 -20.19
CA ALA A 12 -0.78 -1.51 -20.05
C ALA A 12 -0.68 -1.92 -18.57
N ASN A 13 0.07 -1.17 -17.77
CA ASN A 13 0.21 -1.43 -16.34
C ASN A 13 -1.12 -1.27 -15.60
N THR A 14 -1.87 -0.22 -15.89
CA THR A 14 -3.18 0.03 -15.28
C THR A 14 -4.19 -1.06 -15.68
N PHE A 15 -4.15 -1.53 -16.92
CA PHE A 15 -5.03 -2.60 -17.40
C PHE A 15 -4.71 -3.94 -16.74
N ILE A 16 -3.43 -4.31 -16.60
CA ILE A 16 -3.01 -5.53 -15.88
C ILE A 16 -3.48 -5.47 -14.43
N LEU A 17 -3.30 -4.34 -13.78
CA LEU A 17 -3.74 -4.09 -12.42
C LEU A 17 -5.26 -4.27 -12.27
N LEU A 18 -6.03 -3.63 -13.15
CA LEU A 18 -7.49 -3.70 -13.12
C LEU A 18 -7.98 -5.13 -13.41
N ALA A 19 -7.40 -5.81 -14.39
CA ALA A 19 -7.72 -7.20 -14.72
C ALA A 19 -7.41 -8.15 -13.55
N ALA A 20 -6.28 -7.98 -12.87
CA ALA A 20 -5.93 -8.80 -11.71
C ALA A 20 -6.90 -8.56 -10.54
N ALA A 21 -7.24 -7.31 -10.27
CA ALA A 21 -8.19 -6.96 -9.22
C ALA A 21 -9.59 -7.49 -9.48
N LEU A 22 -10.08 -7.33 -10.71
CA LEU A 22 -11.40 -7.84 -11.12
C LEU A 22 -11.43 -9.36 -11.08
N ALA A 23 -10.37 -10.05 -11.52
CA ALA A 23 -10.27 -11.50 -11.43
C ALA A 23 -10.30 -11.97 -9.97
N VAL A 24 -9.54 -11.36 -9.09
CA VAL A 24 -9.55 -11.68 -7.66
C VAL A 24 -10.91 -11.41 -7.05
N ALA A 25 -11.54 -10.27 -7.35
CA ALA A 25 -12.87 -9.94 -6.85
C ALA A 25 -13.93 -10.94 -7.35
N PHE A 26 -13.85 -11.35 -8.63
CA PHE A 26 -14.73 -12.35 -9.20
C PHE A 26 -14.58 -13.71 -8.51
N PHE A 27 -13.36 -14.20 -8.38
CA PHE A 27 -13.11 -15.47 -7.68
C PHE A 27 -13.55 -15.42 -6.23
N TRP A 28 -13.37 -14.30 -5.54
CA TRP A 28 -13.86 -14.12 -4.18
C TRP A 28 -15.36 -14.20 -4.06
N THR A 29 -16.07 -13.50 -4.93
CA THR A 29 -17.53 -13.50 -4.93
C THR A 29 -18.07 -14.89 -5.30
N TYR A 30 -17.44 -15.56 -6.27
CA TYR A 30 -17.84 -16.87 -6.75
C TYR A 30 -17.57 -18.00 -5.73
N LEU A 31 -16.40 -17.99 -5.10
CA LEU A 31 -15.99 -19.00 -4.13
C LEU A 31 -16.58 -18.75 -2.72
N ARG A 32 -17.38 -17.71 -2.54
CA ARG A 32 -17.95 -17.30 -1.24
C ARG A 32 -16.88 -17.17 -0.13
N ILE A 33 -15.67 -16.78 -0.50
CA ILE A 33 -14.61 -16.50 0.47
C ILE A 33 -15.07 -15.30 1.32
N PRO A 34 -14.92 -15.33 2.66
CA PRO A 34 -15.43 -14.30 3.54
C PRO A 34 -15.05 -12.90 3.05
N GLN A 35 -16.08 -12.09 2.78
CA GLN A 35 -15.92 -10.75 2.25
C GLN A 35 -15.13 -9.89 3.24
N GLY A 36 -14.25 -9.06 2.74
CA GLY A 36 -13.74 -7.95 3.52
C GLY A 36 -12.25 -7.93 3.76
N ASN A 37 -11.49 -8.71 3.06
CA ASN A 37 -10.05 -8.62 3.23
C ASN A 37 -9.45 -7.61 2.24
N LEU A 38 -9.54 -6.29 2.60
CA LEU A 38 -8.87 -5.21 1.87
C LEU A 38 -7.40 -5.55 1.57
N LEU A 39 -6.75 -6.27 2.49
CA LEU A 39 -5.39 -6.78 2.34
C LEU A 39 -5.20 -7.49 1.01
N ILE A 40 -6.12 -8.37 0.63
CA ILE A 40 -5.97 -9.22 -0.54
C ILE A 40 -6.17 -8.43 -1.82
N VAL A 41 -7.11 -7.49 -1.81
CA VAL A 41 -7.32 -6.58 -2.93
C VAL A 41 -6.08 -5.72 -3.15
N VAL A 42 -5.57 -5.09 -2.09
CA VAL A 42 -4.35 -4.26 -2.15
C VAL A 42 -3.14 -5.10 -2.55
N PHE A 43 -2.98 -6.29 -1.97
CA PHE A 43 -1.92 -7.24 -2.34
C PHE A 43 -1.97 -7.58 -3.83
N SER A 44 -3.14 -7.91 -4.35
CA SER A 44 -3.32 -8.29 -5.75
C SER A 44 -2.99 -7.15 -6.70
N PHE A 45 -3.49 -5.96 -6.38
CA PHE A 45 -3.20 -4.74 -7.14
C PHE A 45 -1.71 -4.48 -7.22
N LEU A 46 -1.06 -4.37 -6.09
CA LEU A 46 0.33 -3.94 -6.01
C LEU A 46 1.29 -5.02 -6.53
N SER A 47 0.97 -6.29 -6.28
CA SER A 47 1.76 -7.41 -6.79
C SER A 47 1.69 -7.51 -8.31
N ALA A 48 0.49 -7.35 -8.90
CA ALA A 48 0.31 -7.39 -10.35
C ALA A 48 1.15 -6.33 -11.05
N VAL A 49 1.16 -5.12 -10.49
CA VAL A 49 1.96 -4.02 -11.01
C VAL A 49 3.45 -4.33 -10.91
N LYS A 50 3.91 -4.70 -9.71
CA LYS A 50 5.35 -4.92 -9.49
C LYS A 50 5.91 -6.04 -10.35
N ILE A 51 5.19 -7.15 -10.51
CA ILE A 51 5.68 -8.25 -11.37
C ILE A 51 5.67 -7.88 -12.85
N SER A 52 4.75 -7.02 -13.30
CA SER A 52 4.69 -6.58 -14.70
C SER A 52 5.90 -5.74 -15.12
N GLU A 53 6.63 -5.15 -14.17
CA GLU A 53 7.86 -4.40 -14.43
C GLU A 53 9.02 -5.29 -14.92
N TYR A 54 8.97 -6.59 -14.66
CA TYR A 54 10.08 -7.51 -14.99
C TYR A 54 9.80 -8.29 -16.28
N PRO A 55 10.70 -8.27 -17.26
CA PRO A 55 10.52 -8.96 -18.54
C PRO A 55 10.67 -10.48 -18.44
N LEU A 56 11.45 -10.97 -17.46
CA LEU A 56 11.75 -12.39 -17.30
C LEU A 56 10.77 -13.07 -16.35
N ARG A 57 10.09 -14.12 -16.81
CA ARG A 57 9.12 -14.91 -16.01
C ARG A 57 9.71 -15.42 -14.69
N LYS A 58 10.98 -15.89 -14.72
CA LYS A 58 11.69 -16.34 -13.51
C LYS A 58 11.79 -15.22 -12.48
N LYS A 59 12.09 -13.98 -12.91
CA LYS A 59 12.18 -12.82 -12.02
C LYS A 59 10.81 -12.42 -11.49
N GLN A 60 9.78 -12.43 -12.33
CA GLN A 60 8.39 -12.19 -11.92
C GLN A 60 7.97 -13.17 -10.82
N LEU A 61 8.25 -14.47 -11.00
CA LEU A 61 7.95 -15.49 -10.00
C LEU A 61 8.72 -15.25 -8.69
N GLN A 62 10.02 -14.94 -8.77
CA GLN A 62 10.84 -14.64 -7.60
C GLN A 62 10.27 -13.45 -6.80
N VAL A 63 9.93 -12.35 -7.47
CA VAL A 63 9.37 -11.15 -6.84
C VAL A 63 8.03 -11.46 -6.21
N LEU A 64 7.12 -12.12 -6.93
CA LEU A 64 5.81 -12.50 -6.40
C LEU A 64 5.93 -13.44 -5.19
N THR A 65 6.79 -14.44 -5.26
CA THR A 65 7.06 -15.34 -4.13
C THR A 65 7.58 -14.57 -2.92
N SER A 66 8.50 -13.62 -3.12
CA SER A 66 9.04 -12.79 -2.04
C SER A 66 7.94 -11.93 -1.38
N ILE A 67 7.08 -11.28 -2.19
CA ILE A 67 5.96 -10.48 -1.67
C ILE A 67 4.97 -11.37 -0.91
N THR A 68 4.59 -12.50 -1.49
CA THR A 68 3.62 -13.45 -0.88
C THR A 68 4.17 -14.03 0.41
N ALA A 69 5.39 -14.57 0.40
CA ALA A 69 6.03 -15.12 1.59
C ALA A 69 6.17 -14.07 2.70
N GLY A 70 6.59 -12.85 2.35
CA GLY A 70 6.68 -11.74 3.30
C GLY A 70 5.32 -11.36 3.89
N ALA A 71 4.28 -11.28 3.07
CA ALA A 71 2.92 -10.99 3.51
C ALA A 71 2.37 -12.09 4.44
N VAL A 72 2.60 -13.37 4.12
CA VAL A 72 2.22 -14.52 4.95
C VAL A 72 2.95 -14.49 6.30
N ILE A 73 4.27 -14.31 6.29
CA ILE A 73 5.07 -14.18 7.51
C ILE A 73 4.53 -13.06 8.41
N MET A 74 4.24 -11.90 7.82
CA MET A 74 3.69 -10.77 8.57
C MET A 74 2.30 -11.07 9.16
N GLN A 75 1.45 -11.88 8.50
CA GLN A 75 0.16 -12.33 9.08
C GLN A 75 0.37 -13.12 10.38
N PHE A 76 1.28 -14.09 10.38
CA PHE A 76 1.58 -14.88 11.56
C PHE A 76 2.27 -14.06 12.66
N MET A 77 3.15 -13.13 12.29
CA MET A 77 3.78 -12.22 13.25
C MET A 77 2.75 -11.32 13.93
N VAL A 78 1.78 -10.80 13.18
CA VAL A 78 0.67 -10.01 13.72
C VAL A 78 -0.20 -10.84 14.65
N SER A 79 -0.52 -12.07 14.25
CA SER A 79 -1.28 -12.99 15.07
C SER A 79 -0.56 -13.33 16.40
N ALA A 80 0.74 -13.62 16.34
CA ALA A 80 1.56 -13.87 17.54
C ALA A 80 1.65 -12.63 18.45
N ALA A 81 1.74 -11.45 17.84
CA ALA A 81 1.82 -10.17 18.55
C ALA A 81 0.52 -9.77 19.26
N ASN A 82 -0.64 -10.31 18.84
CA ASN A 82 -1.91 -10.02 19.48
C ASN A 82 -1.96 -10.41 20.95
N ASN A 83 -1.21 -11.43 21.34
CA ASN A 83 -1.21 -11.95 22.71
C ASN A 83 -0.17 -11.28 23.61
N CYS A 84 0.70 -10.41 23.05
CA CYS A 84 1.76 -9.75 23.80
C CYS A 84 2.01 -8.33 23.26
N GLN A 85 1.69 -7.31 24.05
CA GLN A 85 1.84 -5.92 23.66
C GLN A 85 3.30 -5.55 23.31
N LEU A 86 4.28 -6.11 24.00
CA LEU A 86 5.70 -5.87 23.70
C LEU A 86 6.08 -6.45 22.34
N LEU A 87 5.67 -7.69 22.06
CA LEU A 87 5.88 -8.28 20.74
C LEU A 87 5.20 -7.46 19.63
N ALA A 88 3.98 -6.96 19.89
CA ALA A 88 3.26 -6.12 18.97
C ALA A 88 3.99 -4.80 18.63
N LEU A 89 4.81 -4.31 19.56
CA LEU A 89 5.54 -3.06 19.36
C LEU A 89 6.91 -3.27 18.69
N PHE A 90 7.65 -4.32 19.07
CA PHE A 90 9.04 -4.51 18.64
C PHE A 90 9.20 -5.44 17.43
N LEU A 91 8.35 -6.44 17.29
CA LEU A 91 8.48 -7.44 16.23
C LEU A 91 8.30 -6.86 14.81
N PRO A 92 7.28 -6.01 14.53
CA PRO A 92 7.09 -5.45 13.19
C PRO A 92 8.24 -4.51 12.74
N PRO A 93 8.80 -3.63 13.57
CA PRO A 93 9.98 -2.83 13.20
C PRO A 93 11.22 -3.68 12.93
N LEU A 94 11.45 -4.73 13.73
CA LEU A 94 12.56 -5.66 13.50
C LEU A 94 12.39 -6.38 12.15
N ALA A 95 11.18 -6.87 11.87
CA ALA A 95 10.86 -7.44 10.57
C ALA A 95 11.05 -6.43 9.44
N SER A 96 10.64 -5.18 9.65
CA SER A 96 10.84 -4.12 8.67
C SER A 96 12.31 -3.91 8.35
N TYR A 97 13.18 -3.89 9.36
CA TYR A 97 14.62 -3.81 9.16
C TYR A 97 15.16 -4.98 8.32
N ILE A 98 14.78 -6.20 8.65
CA ILE A 98 15.21 -7.40 7.91
C ILE A 98 14.73 -7.34 6.46
N ILE A 99 13.45 -7.01 6.24
CA ILE A 99 12.84 -6.90 4.91
C ILE A 99 13.57 -5.84 4.07
N LEU A 100 13.81 -4.63 4.61
CA LEU A 100 14.50 -3.55 3.93
C LEU A 100 15.97 -3.86 3.62
N ARG A 101 16.59 -4.75 4.40
CA ARG A 101 17.98 -5.20 4.19
C ARG A 101 18.12 -6.36 3.23
N THR A 102 17.07 -7.13 3.03
CA THR A 102 17.13 -8.37 2.23
C THR A 102 16.44 -8.23 0.88
N LEU A 103 15.41 -7.40 0.79
CA LEU A 103 14.65 -7.21 -0.43
C LEU A 103 14.94 -5.85 -1.08
N PRO A 104 14.85 -5.76 -2.42
CA PRO A 104 14.87 -4.47 -3.11
C PRO A 104 13.74 -3.55 -2.62
N PRO A 105 13.97 -2.21 -2.58
CA PRO A 105 13.01 -1.26 -1.98
C PRO A 105 11.58 -1.41 -2.50
N GLY A 106 11.40 -1.48 -3.82
CA GLY A 106 10.07 -1.63 -4.41
C GLY A 106 9.33 -2.89 -3.95
N THR A 107 10.03 -4.01 -3.73
CA THR A 107 9.46 -5.25 -3.18
C THR A 107 9.29 -5.15 -1.67
N ALA A 108 10.28 -4.60 -0.97
CA ALA A 108 10.28 -4.47 0.49
C ALA A 108 9.08 -3.64 0.98
N TYR A 109 8.83 -2.47 0.39
CA TYR A 109 7.70 -1.62 0.81
C TYR A 109 6.33 -2.26 0.51
N LEU A 110 6.22 -3.07 -0.53
CA LEU A 110 4.98 -3.83 -0.78
C LEU A 110 4.72 -4.88 0.31
N VAL A 111 5.77 -5.61 0.73
CA VAL A 111 5.67 -6.55 1.84
C VAL A 111 5.28 -5.82 3.13
N LEU A 112 5.91 -4.68 3.41
CA LEU A 112 5.58 -3.87 4.59
C LEU A 112 4.15 -3.33 4.54
N LEU A 113 3.73 -2.80 3.40
CA LEU A 113 2.38 -2.28 3.22
C LEU A 113 1.32 -3.36 3.47
N THR A 114 1.47 -4.53 2.85
CA THR A 114 0.56 -5.66 3.04
C THR A 114 0.61 -6.19 4.46
N GLY A 115 1.78 -6.24 5.08
CA GLY A 115 1.95 -6.66 6.47
C GLY A 115 1.28 -5.71 7.47
N PHE A 116 1.46 -4.40 7.31
CA PHE A 116 0.82 -3.42 8.20
C PHE A 116 -0.68 -3.25 7.95
N LEU A 117 -1.17 -3.53 6.75
CA LEU A 117 -2.60 -3.68 6.51
C LEU A 117 -3.19 -4.86 7.29
N ALA A 118 -2.46 -5.97 7.38
CA ALA A 118 -2.84 -7.08 8.26
C ALA A 118 -2.91 -6.67 9.73
N TYR A 119 -1.99 -5.82 10.15
CA TYR A 119 -1.94 -5.29 11.51
C TYR A 119 -3.16 -4.42 11.86
N SER A 120 -3.83 -3.82 10.88
CA SER A 120 -5.05 -3.03 11.09
C SER A 120 -6.25 -3.85 11.58
N ALA A 121 -6.27 -5.14 11.27
CA ALA A 121 -7.33 -6.06 11.65
C ALA A 121 -6.70 -7.36 12.20
N PRO A 122 -6.17 -7.31 13.43
CA PRO A 122 -5.48 -8.43 14.04
C PRO A 122 -6.45 -9.62 14.24
N VAL A 123 -5.95 -10.81 13.97
CA VAL A 123 -6.73 -12.06 14.00
C VAL A 123 -5.99 -13.13 14.77
N GLY A 124 -6.73 -14.12 15.28
CA GLY A 124 -6.14 -15.32 15.86
C GLY A 124 -5.39 -16.19 14.83
N ALA A 125 -4.64 -17.17 15.29
CA ALA A 125 -3.79 -18.01 14.45
C ALA A 125 -4.55 -18.72 13.33
N PHE A 126 -5.76 -19.19 13.58
CA PHE A 126 -6.59 -19.86 12.58
C PHE A 126 -6.98 -18.91 11.44
N ALA A 127 -7.49 -17.73 11.78
CA ALA A 127 -7.84 -16.72 10.77
C ALA A 127 -6.61 -16.14 10.04
N ALA A 128 -5.43 -16.12 10.68
CA ALA A 128 -4.17 -15.79 10.01
C ALA A 128 -3.79 -16.85 8.97
N MET A 129 -4.06 -18.13 9.26
CA MET A 129 -3.87 -19.22 8.30
C MET A 129 -4.83 -19.09 7.12
N GLU A 130 -6.12 -18.87 7.36
CA GLU A 130 -7.12 -18.64 6.31
C GLU A 130 -6.71 -17.47 5.40
N ARG A 131 -6.35 -16.32 5.96
CA ARG A 131 -5.86 -15.16 5.21
C ARG A 131 -4.58 -15.46 4.41
N SER A 132 -3.72 -16.33 4.93
CA SER A 132 -2.51 -16.76 4.23
C SER A 132 -2.83 -17.63 3.01
N ILE A 133 -3.81 -18.51 3.12
CA ILE A 133 -4.32 -19.28 1.99
C ILE A 133 -4.92 -18.34 0.94
N ASP A 134 -5.70 -17.38 1.36
CA ASP A 134 -6.29 -16.39 0.45
C ASP A 134 -5.21 -15.58 -0.30
N LEU A 135 -4.13 -15.18 0.38
CA LEU A 135 -2.99 -14.52 -0.25
C LEU A 135 -2.30 -15.42 -1.29
N LEU A 136 -2.16 -16.71 -1.01
CA LEU A 136 -1.60 -17.67 -1.96
C LEU A 136 -2.50 -17.83 -3.19
N ILE A 137 -3.81 -17.94 -3.01
CA ILE A 137 -4.78 -18.01 -4.11
C ILE A 137 -4.71 -16.72 -4.94
N ALA A 138 -4.70 -15.56 -4.29
CA ALA A 138 -4.56 -14.28 -4.97
C ALA A 138 -3.26 -14.18 -5.78
N ALA A 139 -2.13 -14.67 -5.23
CA ALA A 139 -0.85 -14.71 -5.93
C ALA A 139 -0.91 -15.58 -7.19
N VAL A 140 -1.56 -16.74 -7.12
CA VAL A 140 -1.75 -17.62 -8.29
C VAL A 140 -2.58 -16.92 -9.37
N ILE A 141 -3.67 -16.26 -8.99
CA ILE A 141 -4.54 -15.51 -9.92
C ILE A 141 -3.75 -14.37 -10.56
N VAL A 142 -3.02 -13.59 -9.77
CA VAL A 142 -2.20 -12.47 -10.25
C VAL A 142 -1.14 -12.98 -11.25
N MET A 143 -0.48 -14.11 -10.95
CA MET A 143 0.49 -14.70 -11.87
C MET A 143 -0.15 -15.18 -13.16
N ALA A 144 -1.30 -15.84 -13.09
CA ALA A 144 -2.04 -16.31 -14.27
C ALA A 144 -2.45 -15.13 -15.17
N ILE A 145 -3.02 -14.07 -14.61
CA ILE A 145 -3.39 -12.86 -15.35
C ILE A 145 -2.15 -12.21 -15.99
N ASN A 146 -1.06 -12.11 -15.24
CA ASN A 146 0.18 -11.54 -15.79
C ASN A 146 0.74 -12.40 -16.95
N LEU A 147 0.72 -13.71 -16.83
CA LEU A 147 1.15 -14.62 -17.91
C LEU A 147 0.29 -14.50 -19.17
N LEU A 148 -1.02 -14.31 -19.01
CA LEU A 148 -1.93 -14.15 -20.13
C LEU A 148 -1.79 -12.80 -20.84
N LEU A 149 -1.49 -11.75 -20.10
CA LEU A 149 -1.46 -10.37 -20.60
C LEU A 149 -0.05 -9.88 -20.95
N ALA A 150 1.00 -10.30 -20.25
CA ALA A 150 2.36 -9.82 -20.45
C ALA A 150 2.92 -10.17 -21.84
N GLY A 151 2.48 -11.26 -22.44
CA GLY A 151 2.87 -11.63 -23.82
C GLY A 151 2.28 -10.71 -24.89
N LYS A 152 1.20 -10.00 -24.58
CA LYS A 152 0.48 -9.10 -25.50
C LYS A 152 0.84 -7.63 -25.28
N LEU A 153 1.23 -7.29 -24.07
CA LEU A 153 1.58 -5.93 -23.68
C LEU A 153 3.12 -5.86 -23.64
N LYS A 154 3.74 -5.45 -24.73
CA LYS A 154 5.20 -5.25 -24.81
C LYS A 154 5.62 -4.23 -23.75
N ASN A 155 6.34 -4.68 -22.74
CA ASN A 155 6.91 -3.81 -21.72
C ASN A 155 8.33 -3.41 -22.16
N PRO A 156 8.54 -2.18 -22.69
CA PRO A 156 9.80 -1.81 -23.33
C PRO A 156 10.92 -1.43 -22.35
N ALA A 157 10.62 -1.27 -21.08
CA ALA A 157 11.60 -0.81 -20.10
C ALA A 157 12.07 -1.97 -19.20
N VAL A 158 13.36 -2.27 -19.27
CA VAL A 158 14.01 -3.08 -18.24
C VAL A 158 14.17 -2.18 -17.01
N PRO A 159 13.58 -2.52 -15.86
CA PRO A 159 13.75 -1.71 -14.66
C PRO A 159 15.23 -1.68 -14.26
N ALA A 160 15.67 -0.51 -13.78
CA ALA A 160 17.01 -0.39 -13.23
C ALA A 160 17.20 -1.43 -12.10
N PRO A 161 18.40 -2.01 -11.96
CA PRO A 161 18.67 -2.96 -10.90
C PRO A 161 18.46 -2.28 -9.53
N GLU A 162 17.52 -2.79 -8.76
CA GLU A 162 17.27 -2.34 -7.41
C GLU A 162 18.08 -3.19 -6.42
N TYR A 163 18.84 -2.54 -5.55
CA TYR A 163 19.59 -3.20 -4.48
C TYR A 163 18.94 -2.95 -3.12
N PRO A 164 19.05 -3.88 -2.16
CA PRO A 164 18.58 -3.67 -0.80
C PRO A 164 19.17 -2.39 -0.18
N LEU A 165 18.43 -1.78 0.74
CA LEU A 165 18.88 -0.53 1.36
C LEU A 165 20.17 -0.69 2.16
N PRO A 166 21.07 0.31 2.15
CA PRO A 166 22.25 0.35 3.03
C PRO A 166 21.84 0.25 4.51
N ARG A 167 22.70 -0.36 5.34
CA ARG A 167 22.40 -0.62 6.76
C ARG A 167 21.88 0.62 7.52
N ARG A 168 22.55 1.76 7.36
CA ARG A 168 22.16 3.01 8.05
C ARG A 168 20.75 3.46 7.65
N ARG A 169 20.44 3.39 6.37
CA ARG A 169 19.13 3.81 5.85
C ARG A 169 18.02 2.84 6.26
N ALA A 170 18.25 1.53 6.17
CA ALA A 170 17.31 0.53 6.63
C ALA A 170 17.02 0.67 8.12
N LEU A 171 18.04 0.96 8.94
CA LEU A 171 17.86 1.21 10.37
C LEU A 171 17.03 2.47 10.64
N LEU A 172 17.34 3.58 9.94
CA LEU A 172 16.58 4.83 10.07
C LEU A 172 15.11 4.65 9.70
N GLU A 173 14.84 4.03 8.54
CA GLU A 173 13.47 3.81 8.09
C GLU A 173 12.69 2.87 9.03
N SER A 174 13.35 1.82 9.56
CA SER A 174 12.75 0.94 10.57
C SER A 174 12.46 1.67 11.89
N LEU A 175 13.35 2.59 12.30
CA LEU A 175 13.13 3.41 13.47
C LEU A 175 11.94 4.37 13.28
N ILE A 176 11.80 4.95 12.09
CA ILE A 176 10.65 5.80 11.75
C ILE A 176 9.36 4.99 11.80
N ILE A 177 9.38 3.76 11.25
CA ILE A 177 8.24 2.83 11.32
C ILE A 177 7.93 2.46 12.79
N PHE A 178 8.95 2.23 13.61
CA PHE A 178 8.78 1.97 15.05
C PHE A 178 8.10 3.15 15.76
N CYS A 179 8.58 4.37 15.54
CA CYS A 179 7.96 5.57 16.12
C CYS A 179 6.52 5.73 15.65
N ALA A 180 6.24 5.52 14.37
CA ALA A 180 4.89 5.58 13.82
C ALA A 180 3.96 4.52 14.48
N LEU A 181 4.46 3.29 14.68
CA LEU A 181 3.73 2.22 15.35
C LEU A 181 3.52 2.51 16.84
N PHE A 182 4.52 3.07 17.50
CA PHE A 182 4.44 3.50 18.90
C PHE A 182 3.35 4.56 19.09
N PHE A 183 3.33 5.61 18.25
CA PHE A 183 2.28 6.62 18.29
C PHE A 183 0.89 6.05 17.94
N TYR A 184 0.81 5.12 16.99
CA TYR A 184 -0.44 4.40 16.71
C TYR A 184 -0.98 3.70 17.96
N LYS A 185 -0.13 2.98 18.70
CA LYS A 185 -0.53 2.29 19.94
C LYS A 185 -0.82 3.24 21.09
N LEU A 186 0.00 4.28 21.25
CA LEU A 186 -0.15 5.27 22.32
C LEU A 186 -1.45 6.06 22.21
N LEU A 187 -1.78 6.51 21.01
CA LEU A 187 -2.96 7.34 20.78
C LEU A 187 -4.26 6.53 20.75
N ALA A 188 -4.17 5.21 20.51
CA ALA A 188 -5.31 4.29 20.42
C ALA A 188 -6.50 4.82 19.57
N MET A 189 -6.18 5.68 18.59
CA MET A 189 -7.19 6.36 17.79
C MET A 189 -7.78 5.45 16.72
N PRO A 190 -9.06 5.59 16.38
CA PRO A 190 -9.65 4.91 15.24
C PRO A 190 -8.84 5.16 13.97
N GLN A 191 -8.65 4.13 13.15
CA GLN A 191 -7.84 4.23 11.92
C GLN A 191 -6.37 4.64 12.13
N GLY A 192 -5.84 4.58 13.36
CA GLY A 192 -4.48 5.02 13.69
C GLY A 192 -3.36 4.30 12.94
N ILE A 193 -3.61 3.10 12.41
CA ILE A 193 -2.66 2.37 11.54
C ILE A 193 -2.21 3.21 10.32
N TRP A 194 -3.02 4.18 9.89
CA TRP A 194 -2.69 5.08 8.80
C TRP A 194 -1.50 5.99 9.10
N ILE A 195 -1.10 6.13 10.38
CA ILE A 195 0.16 6.77 10.78
C ILE A 195 1.33 6.00 10.12
N VAL A 196 1.36 4.68 10.31
CA VAL A 196 2.40 3.80 9.77
C VAL A 196 2.30 3.69 8.24
N LEU A 197 1.09 3.49 7.72
CA LEU A 197 0.87 3.36 6.29
C LEU A 197 1.27 4.63 5.52
N THR A 198 1.09 5.82 6.11
CA THR A 198 1.53 7.08 5.48
C THR A 198 3.04 7.11 5.30
N VAL A 199 3.82 6.68 6.28
CA VAL A 199 5.28 6.58 6.19
C VAL A 199 5.68 5.60 5.07
N ILE A 200 5.08 4.42 5.07
CA ILE A 200 5.39 3.37 4.07
C ILE A 200 5.02 3.83 2.65
N PHE A 201 3.87 4.47 2.46
CA PHE A 201 3.45 4.99 1.15
C PHE A 201 4.40 6.04 0.61
N ILE A 202 4.87 6.96 1.46
CA ILE A 202 5.82 8.00 1.04
C ILE A 202 7.15 7.36 0.59
N TYR A 203 7.68 6.42 1.36
CA TYR A 203 8.90 5.71 0.98
C TYR A 203 8.74 4.83 -0.26
N MET A 204 7.59 4.19 -0.42
CA MET A 204 7.29 3.32 -1.57
C MET A 204 7.31 4.08 -2.90
N ILE A 205 6.83 5.33 -2.90
CA ILE A 205 6.65 6.11 -4.13
C ILE A 205 7.82 7.06 -4.39
N ARG A 206 8.63 7.32 -3.38
CA ARG A 206 9.78 8.22 -3.47
C ARG A 206 10.74 7.81 -4.57
N GLN A 207 11.02 8.75 -5.46
CA GLN A 207 12.05 8.60 -6.48
C GLN A 207 13.43 9.04 -5.96
N PRO A 208 14.54 8.52 -6.54
CA PRO A 208 15.87 9.03 -6.25
C PRO A 208 15.96 10.53 -6.52
N GLY A 209 16.39 11.31 -5.53
CA GLY A 209 16.50 12.78 -5.63
C GLY A 209 15.22 13.56 -5.30
N GLU A 210 14.09 12.89 -5.08
CA GLU A 210 12.84 13.55 -4.70
C GLU A 210 12.81 13.87 -3.19
N SER A 211 12.32 15.08 -2.87
CA SER A 211 12.17 15.53 -1.49
C SER A 211 10.93 14.91 -0.85
N ASN A 212 11.10 14.31 0.32
CA ASN A 212 9.97 13.81 1.13
C ASN A 212 8.97 14.93 1.48
N GLN A 213 9.45 16.18 1.61
CA GLN A 213 8.57 17.32 1.86
C GLN A 213 7.50 17.52 0.78
N SER A 214 7.88 17.36 -0.49
CA SER A 214 6.93 17.46 -1.61
C SER A 214 5.87 16.36 -1.52
N LEU A 215 6.30 15.11 -1.33
CA LEU A 215 5.39 13.96 -1.20
C LEU A 215 4.47 14.08 0.02
N ILE A 216 5.00 14.56 1.14
CA ILE A 216 4.23 14.79 2.36
C ILE A 216 3.14 15.83 2.13
N ARG A 217 3.48 16.99 1.52
CA ARG A 217 2.48 18.02 1.19
C ARG A 217 1.37 17.44 0.30
N GLN A 218 1.75 16.76 -0.76
CA GLN A 218 0.79 16.11 -1.66
C GLN A 218 -0.13 15.14 -0.89
N ARG A 219 0.42 14.33 0.04
CA ARG A 219 -0.35 13.37 0.84
C ARG A 219 -1.31 14.04 1.81
N ILE A 220 -0.88 15.08 2.52
CA ILE A 220 -1.70 15.81 3.51
C ILE A 220 -2.94 16.41 2.85
N PHE A 221 -2.83 16.93 1.64
CA PHE A 221 -3.97 17.53 0.94
C PHE A 221 -4.82 16.51 0.18
N SER A 222 -4.20 15.52 -0.44
CA SER A 222 -4.94 14.54 -1.26
C SER A 222 -5.78 13.56 -0.44
N VAL A 223 -5.34 13.20 0.78
CA VAL A 223 -6.07 12.25 1.63
C VAL A 223 -7.44 12.79 2.07
N PRO A 224 -7.55 13.96 2.73
CA PRO A 224 -8.86 14.48 3.11
C PRO A 224 -9.76 14.76 1.89
N LEU A 225 -9.18 15.29 0.80
CA LEU A 225 -9.94 15.55 -0.42
C LEU A 225 -10.49 14.27 -1.05
N GLY A 226 -9.69 13.22 -1.12
CA GLY A 226 -10.12 11.91 -1.64
C GLY A 226 -11.21 11.27 -0.77
N ILE A 227 -11.11 11.38 0.56
CA ILE A 227 -12.14 10.90 1.48
C ILE A 227 -13.43 11.72 1.31
N MET A 228 -13.35 13.04 1.19
CA MET A 228 -14.53 13.88 0.95
C MET A 228 -15.24 13.51 -0.35
N LEU A 229 -14.51 13.35 -1.45
CA LEU A 229 -15.07 12.93 -2.73
C LEU A 229 -15.71 11.53 -2.62
N GLY A 230 -15.06 10.60 -1.91
CA GLY A 230 -15.60 9.27 -1.65
C GLY A 230 -16.90 9.30 -0.86
N GLY A 231 -16.97 10.14 0.16
CA GLY A 231 -18.17 10.30 0.96
C GLY A 231 -19.34 10.93 0.19
N ILE A 232 -19.07 11.96 -0.61
CA ILE A 232 -20.09 12.58 -1.48
C ILE A 232 -20.60 11.54 -2.49
N TYR A 233 -19.69 10.78 -3.09
CA TYR A 233 -20.05 9.74 -4.06
C TYR A 233 -20.88 8.62 -3.42
N SER A 234 -20.47 8.10 -2.27
CA SER A 234 -21.19 7.07 -1.53
C SER A 234 -22.57 7.56 -1.09
N GLY A 235 -22.68 8.80 -0.59
CA GLY A 235 -23.96 9.40 -0.26
C GLY A 235 -24.88 9.52 -1.49
N SER A 236 -24.35 9.92 -2.63
CA SER A 236 -25.10 9.98 -3.88
C SER A 236 -25.53 8.59 -4.38
N ALA A 237 -24.65 7.58 -4.23
CA ALA A 237 -24.92 6.21 -4.61
C ALA A 237 -26.07 5.58 -3.81
N VAL A 238 -26.18 5.92 -2.53
CA VAL A 238 -27.32 5.50 -1.68
C VAL A 238 -28.65 6.05 -2.21
N ILE A 239 -28.64 7.26 -2.74
CA ILE A 239 -29.85 7.90 -3.29
C ILE A 239 -30.19 7.37 -4.67
N MET A 240 -29.20 7.09 -5.52
CA MET A 240 -29.41 6.76 -6.93
C MET A 240 -29.47 5.25 -7.23
N ASP A 241 -28.53 4.48 -6.77
CA ASP A 241 -28.48 2.99 -6.83
C ASP A 241 -27.12 2.49 -6.32
N TYR A 242 -27.09 1.44 -5.50
CA TYR A 242 -25.88 0.78 -5.02
C TYR A 242 -24.93 0.27 -6.12
N ARG A 243 -25.43 0.12 -7.36
CA ARG A 243 -24.62 -0.32 -8.52
C ARG A 243 -23.45 0.60 -8.82
N LEU A 244 -23.53 1.88 -8.45
CA LEU A 244 -22.43 2.84 -8.64
C LEU A 244 -21.17 2.47 -7.83
N ALA A 245 -21.30 1.70 -6.75
CA ALA A 245 -20.14 1.21 -5.99
C ALA A 245 -19.20 0.33 -6.84
N TYR A 246 -19.71 -0.34 -7.87
CA TYR A 246 -18.91 -1.13 -8.80
C TYR A 246 -17.92 -0.31 -9.65
N LEU A 247 -18.06 1.01 -9.69
CA LEU A 247 -17.08 1.90 -10.34
C LEU A 247 -15.81 2.12 -9.52
N MET A 248 -15.79 1.71 -8.25
CA MET A 248 -14.63 1.86 -7.35
C MET A 248 -13.30 1.36 -7.98
N PRO A 249 -13.22 0.17 -8.60
CA PRO A 249 -11.97 -0.29 -9.21
C PRO A 249 -11.49 0.63 -10.33
N LEU A 250 -12.42 1.19 -11.11
CA LEU A 250 -12.12 2.12 -12.19
C LEU A 250 -11.55 3.44 -11.64
N ILE A 251 -12.13 3.97 -10.57
CA ILE A 251 -11.65 5.18 -9.88
C ILE A 251 -10.23 4.95 -9.37
N GLY A 252 -9.97 3.81 -8.72
CA GLY A 252 -8.63 3.43 -8.29
C GLY A 252 -7.64 3.29 -9.45
N ALA A 253 -8.10 2.72 -10.57
CA ALA A 253 -7.28 2.57 -11.78
C ALA A 253 -6.85 3.92 -12.37
N VAL A 254 -7.70 4.95 -12.33
CA VAL A 254 -7.33 6.32 -12.76
C VAL A 254 -6.17 6.85 -11.92
N GLY A 255 -6.18 6.65 -10.60
CA GLY A 255 -5.09 7.05 -9.73
C GLY A 255 -3.77 6.38 -10.11
N PHE A 256 -3.79 5.06 -10.32
CA PHE A 256 -2.60 4.33 -10.77
C PHE A 256 -2.13 4.74 -12.16
N PHE A 257 -3.04 5.02 -13.09
CA PHE A 257 -2.68 5.55 -14.39
C PHE A 257 -1.93 6.87 -14.26
N MET A 258 -2.40 7.79 -13.43
CA MET A 258 -1.74 9.07 -13.20
C MET A 258 -0.36 8.91 -12.56
N LEU A 259 -0.21 7.95 -11.63
CA LEU A 259 1.08 7.61 -11.04
C LEU A 259 2.07 7.10 -12.10
N TYR A 260 1.65 6.16 -12.96
CA TYR A 260 2.52 5.60 -14.01
C TYR A 260 2.84 6.57 -15.13
N TYR A 261 1.88 7.40 -15.50
CA TYR A 261 2.04 8.34 -16.62
C TYR A 261 2.87 9.56 -16.25
N ARG A 262 2.53 10.21 -15.13
CA ARG A 262 3.13 11.49 -14.72
C ARG A 262 3.96 11.43 -13.44
N HIS A 263 3.99 10.31 -12.76
CA HIS A 263 4.49 10.18 -11.38
C HIS A 263 3.79 11.15 -10.43
N ASP A 264 2.50 11.41 -10.69
CA ASP A 264 1.69 12.32 -9.90
C ASP A 264 1.16 11.63 -8.65
N PHE A 265 1.90 11.81 -7.56
CA PHE A 265 1.54 11.24 -6.26
C PHE A 265 0.27 11.87 -5.69
N PHE A 266 0.01 13.15 -5.95
CA PHE A 266 -1.20 13.81 -5.50
C PHE A 266 -2.45 13.13 -6.07
N SER A 267 -2.53 13.03 -7.40
CA SER A 267 -3.65 12.38 -8.07
C SER A 267 -3.78 10.91 -7.67
N PHE A 268 -2.67 10.15 -7.61
CA PHE A 268 -2.69 8.78 -7.12
C PHE A 268 -3.29 8.68 -5.73
N SER A 269 -2.78 9.45 -4.78
CA SER A 269 -3.23 9.42 -3.38
C SER A 269 -4.70 9.83 -3.24
N LEU A 270 -5.14 10.83 -4.03
CA LEU A 270 -6.52 11.30 -4.07
C LEU A 270 -7.46 10.20 -4.56
N PHE A 271 -7.22 9.65 -5.75
CA PHE A 271 -8.09 8.62 -6.33
C PHE A 271 -8.03 7.30 -5.56
N PHE A 272 -6.88 6.95 -4.99
CA PHE A 272 -6.75 5.80 -4.10
C PHE A 272 -7.63 5.95 -2.86
N MET A 273 -7.59 7.11 -2.20
CA MET A 273 -8.40 7.39 -1.02
C MET A 273 -9.88 7.53 -1.36
N PHE A 274 -10.21 8.06 -2.52
CA PHE A 274 -11.57 8.10 -3.05
C PHE A 274 -12.13 6.67 -3.21
N ALA A 275 -11.46 5.81 -3.96
CA ALA A 275 -11.85 4.41 -4.16
C ALA A 275 -11.92 3.65 -2.83
N PHE A 276 -10.94 3.86 -1.94
CA PHE A 276 -10.89 3.22 -0.64
C PHE A 276 -12.05 3.64 0.26
N THR A 277 -12.50 4.86 0.20
CA THR A 277 -13.65 5.35 0.99
C THR A 277 -14.94 4.71 0.53
N ILE A 278 -15.16 4.60 -0.80
CA ILE A 278 -16.31 3.87 -1.36
C ILE A 278 -16.28 2.40 -0.94
N TYR A 279 -15.09 1.76 -1.00
CA TYR A 279 -14.92 0.38 -0.58
C TYR A 279 -15.25 0.19 0.91
N ALA A 280 -14.74 1.06 1.78
CA ALA A 280 -14.99 0.98 3.21
C ALA A 280 -16.47 1.15 3.56
N ASP A 281 -17.16 2.02 2.83
CA ASP A 281 -18.60 2.22 2.96
C ASP A 281 -19.39 0.98 2.50
N TRP A 282 -19.09 0.49 1.31
CA TRP A 282 -19.72 -0.71 0.76
C TRP A 282 -19.56 -1.93 1.67
N MET A 283 -18.36 -2.11 2.26
CA MET A 283 -18.08 -3.22 3.18
C MET A 283 -18.78 -3.09 4.52
N SER A 284 -19.00 -1.86 5.01
CA SER A 284 -19.68 -1.63 6.28
C SER A 284 -21.20 -1.79 6.19
N GLY A 285 -21.76 -1.76 4.99
CA GLY A 285 -23.19 -1.84 4.74
C GLY A 285 -24.03 -0.71 5.38
N THR A 286 -23.35 0.29 5.93
CA THR A 286 -23.96 1.38 6.71
C THR A 286 -23.24 2.69 6.49
N PHE A 287 -23.48 3.33 5.36
CA PHE A 287 -23.06 4.71 5.22
C PHE A 287 -23.94 5.61 6.10
N ARG A 288 -23.38 6.02 7.23
CA ARG A 288 -23.97 7.08 8.08
C ARG A 288 -23.06 8.29 8.01
N ALA A 289 -23.62 9.45 7.74
CA ALA A 289 -22.88 10.71 7.65
C ALA A 289 -21.94 10.95 8.86
N PHE A 290 -22.32 10.47 10.05
CA PHE A 290 -21.51 10.51 11.25
C PHE A 290 -20.22 9.67 11.15
N ASN A 291 -20.31 8.45 10.60
CA ASN A 291 -19.13 7.58 10.42
C ASN A 291 -18.17 8.17 9.39
N PHE A 292 -18.68 8.87 8.38
CA PHE A 292 -17.88 9.57 7.39
C PHE A 292 -17.04 10.70 7.98
N ALA A 293 -17.64 11.57 8.80
CA ALA A 293 -16.92 12.67 9.44
C ALA A 293 -15.82 12.14 10.39
N GLN A 294 -16.12 11.10 11.15
CA GLN A 294 -15.14 10.44 12.02
C GLN A 294 -14.00 9.81 11.21
N LEU A 295 -14.32 9.15 10.08
CA LEU A 295 -13.33 8.57 9.18
C LEU A 295 -12.42 9.65 8.58
N LEU A 296 -13.01 10.77 8.12
CA LEU A 296 -12.28 11.91 7.56
C LEU A 296 -11.30 12.49 8.58
N ILE A 297 -11.77 12.80 9.78
CA ILE A 297 -10.95 13.39 10.84
C ILE A 297 -9.85 12.41 11.25
N ALA A 298 -10.18 11.17 11.56
CA ALA A 298 -9.24 10.18 12.05
C ALA A 298 -8.12 9.90 11.04
N ARG A 299 -8.43 9.77 9.75
CA ARG A 299 -7.42 9.53 8.71
C ARG A 299 -6.58 10.76 8.40
N THR A 300 -7.19 11.94 8.40
CA THR A 300 -6.44 13.19 8.20
C THR A 300 -5.43 13.40 9.32
N LEU A 301 -5.86 13.22 10.58
CA LEU A 301 -4.98 13.29 11.75
C LEU A 301 -3.88 12.22 11.69
N ALA A 302 -4.22 10.96 11.40
CA ALA A 302 -3.24 9.89 11.29
C ALA A 302 -2.20 10.19 10.19
N THR A 303 -2.65 10.73 9.04
CA THR A 303 -1.74 11.13 7.96
C THR A 303 -0.83 12.28 8.39
N ALA A 304 -1.34 13.29 9.07
CA ALA A 304 -0.57 14.42 9.57
C ALA A 304 0.47 13.98 10.62
N ILE A 305 0.09 13.10 11.54
CA ILE A 305 1.01 12.54 12.56
C ILE A 305 2.13 11.72 11.89
N GLY A 306 1.79 10.82 10.97
CA GLY A 306 2.79 10.03 10.23
C GLY A 306 3.76 10.89 9.44
N ALA A 307 3.26 11.94 8.79
CA ALA A 307 4.05 12.93 8.09
C ALA A 307 4.99 13.72 9.03
N ALA A 308 4.49 14.14 10.19
CA ALA A 308 5.28 14.86 11.19
C ALA A 308 6.42 14.00 11.74
N ILE A 309 6.15 12.73 12.07
CA ILE A 309 7.16 11.78 12.54
C ILE A 309 8.26 11.61 11.48
N LEU A 310 7.89 11.41 10.23
CA LEU A 310 8.82 11.25 9.12
C LEU A 310 9.72 12.47 8.96
N LEU A 311 9.13 13.67 8.90
CA LEU A 311 9.89 14.93 8.76
C LEU A 311 10.84 15.17 9.93
N PHE A 312 10.37 14.95 11.14
CA PHE A 312 11.15 15.19 12.35
C PHE A 312 12.39 14.28 12.42
N LEU A 313 12.20 12.98 12.23
CA LEU A 313 13.27 12.00 12.33
C LEU A 313 14.28 12.10 11.17
N GLU A 314 13.82 12.39 9.95
CA GLU A 314 14.74 12.63 8.83
C GLU A 314 15.57 13.91 9.04
N LYS A 315 14.98 14.98 9.57
CA LYS A 315 15.70 16.20 9.91
C LYS A 315 16.75 15.94 10.98
N LEU A 316 16.44 15.20 12.03
CA LEU A 316 17.42 14.80 13.05
C LEU A 316 18.59 13.98 12.45
N ALA A 317 18.28 13.05 11.56
CA ALA A 317 19.30 12.23 10.91
C ALA A 317 20.20 13.05 9.97
N SER A 318 19.70 14.08 9.31
CA SER A 318 20.50 14.98 8.44
C SER A 318 21.45 15.86 9.24
N ILE A 319 21.02 16.40 10.36
CA ILE A 319 21.86 17.22 11.25
C ILE A 319 23.09 16.43 11.75
N ASN A 320 22.88 15.16 12.13
CA ASN A 320 23.97 14.29 12.60
C ASN A 320 24.94 13.88 11.47
N SER A 321 24.51 13.90 10.21
CA SER A 321 25.41 13.61 9.07
C SER A 321 26.33 14.80 8.73
N ASP A 322 25.87 16.02 8.93
CA ASP A 322 26.63 17.24 8.63
C ASP A 322 27.63 17.57 9.73
N SER A 323 27.30 17.30 11.00
CA SER A 323 28.22 17.44 12.12
C SER A 323 29.41 16.47 12.05
N GLY A 324 29.21 15.27 11.47
CA GLY A 324 30.31 14.32 11.25
C GLY A 324 31.28 14.70 10.12
N LYS A 325 30.88 15.56 9.19
CA LYS A 325 31.74 16.08 8.11
C LYS A 325 32.52 17.31 8.50
N ALA A 326 32.11 18.04 9.54
CA ALA A 326 32.81 19.22 10.06
C ALA A 326 33.92 18.86 11.09
N ALA A 327 34.00 17.59 11.48
CA ALA A 327 34.97 17.11 12.47
C ALA A 327 36.16 16.29 11.87
N ILE A 328 36.29 16.27 10.52
CA ILE A 328 37.44 15.72 9.78
C ILE A 328 38.07 16.83 8.96
#